data_e244e3eace783bc2b0c96e9b50745ba1
#
_entry.id   e244e3eace783bc2b0c96e9b50745ba1
#
_cell.length_a   1.000
_cell.length_b   1.000
_cell.length_c   1.000
_cell.angle_alpha   90.00
_cell.angle_beta   90.00
_cell.angle_gamma   90.00
#
_symmetry.space_group_name_H-M   'P 1'
#
loop_
_entity.id
_entity.type
_entity.pdbx_description
1 polymer ?
#
loop_
_entity_poly.entity_id
_entity_poly.type
_entity_poly.pdbx_seq_one_letter_code
_entity_poly.pdbx_strand_id
1 'polypeptide(L)'
;LDPQTLRVLLRIAGALLAVLGHVYPVFAGFRGGKGVATGAGAIILIAPGAALFSALGFVLVLGLTGIVSAGSITAALILPVAVALGAAGRPVSAWLLGFAIFLALFVVYTHRANLGRIARGEEKAFEKLRFLRGRRK
;
A
#
# COMPACT_ATOMS: atom_id res chain seq x y z
N LEU A 1 16.30 23.03 8.46
CA LEU A 1 15.27 22.46 7.56
C LEU A 1 14.33 23.58 7.16
N ASP A 2 14.04 23.71 5.88
CA ASP A 2 13.03 24.65 5.41
C ASP A 2 11.62 24.18 5.88
N PRO A 3 10.65 25.10 6.03
CA PRO A 3 9.33 24.76 6.56
C PRO A 3 8.57 23.70 5.74
N GLN A 4 8.85 23.60 4.44
CA GLN A 4 8.20 22.64 3.55
C GLN A 4 8.74 21.22 3.80
N THR A 5 10.05 21.09 3.89
CA THR A 5 10.69 19.81 4.25
C THR A 5 10.26 19.34 5.64
N LEU A 6 10.19 20.23 6.62
CA LEU A 6 9.74 19.90 7.96
C LEU A 6 8.31 19.36 7.95
N ARG A 7 7.38 19.98 7.21
CA ARG A 7 6.00 19.50 7.09
C ARG A 7 5.92 18.10 6.48
N VAL A 8 6.74 17.82 5.46
CA VAL A 8 6.78 16.49 4.82
C VAL A 8 7.28 15.45 5.82
N LEU A 9 8.36 15.74 6.55
CA LEU A 9 8.92 14.84 7.56
C LEU A 9 7.94 14.55 8.70
N LEU A 10 7.24 15.56 9.20
CA LEU A 10 6.22 15.37 10.25
C LEU A 10 5.04 14.49 9.77
N ARG A 11 4.59 14.67 8.53
CA ARG A 11 3.56 13.82 7.93
C ARG A 11 4.03 12.37 7.77
N ILE A 12 5.27 12.17 7.30
CA ILE A 12 5.88 10.84 7.17
C ILE A 12 6.02 10.18 8.55
N ALA A 13 6.50 10.91 9.55
CA ALA A 13 6.62 10.40 10.91
C ALA A 13 5.27 9.96 11.48
N GLY A 14 4.24 10.79 11.34
CA GLY A 14 2.87 10.44 11.76
C GLY A 14 2.33 9.21 11.02
N ALA A 15 2.58 9.12 9.70
CA ALA A 15 2.18 7.97 8.89
C ALA A 15 2.90 6.67 9.34
N LEU A 16 4.21 6.74 9.60
CA LEU A 16 4.98 5.61 10.10
C LEU A 16 4.45 5.12 11.45
N LEU A 17 4.22 6.03 12.39
CA LEU A 17 3.67 5.69 13.70
C LEU A 17 2.29 5.06 13.60
N ALA A 18 1.42 5.60 12.73
CA ALA A 18 0.08 5.06 12.50
C ALA A 18 0.13 3.64 11.91
N VAL A 19 0.97 3.41 10.88
CA VAL A 19 1.12 2.10 10.24
C VAL A 19 1.73 1.08 11.20
N LEU A 20 2.79 1.43 11.90
CA LEU A 20 3.44 0.55 12.87
C LEU A 20 2.51 0.24 14.05
N GLY A 21 1.79 1.24 14.57
CA GLY A 21 0.81 1.05 15.63
C GLY A 21 -0.38 0.19 15.22
N HIS A 22 -0.80 0.25 13.94
CA HIS A 22 -1.83 -0.64 13.40
C HIS A 22 -1.33 -2.10 13.26
N VAL A 23 -0.08 -2.29 12.83
CA VAL A 23 0.49 -3.65 12.62
C VAL A 23 0.93 -4.28 13.92
N TYR A 24 1.46 -3.48 14.84
CA TYR A 24 1.97 -3.91 16.15
C TYR A 24 1.27 -3.17 17.30
N PRO A 25 -0.07 -3.34 17.48
CA PRO A 25 -0.79 -2.62 18.53
C PRO A 25 -0.41 -3.16 19.91
N VAL A 26 0.11 -2.27 20.77
CA VAL A 26 0.57 -2.62 22.12
C VAL A 26 -0.55 -3.25 22.95
N PHE A 27 -1.74 -2.65 22.92
CA PHE A 27 -2.91 -3.11 23.70
C PHE A 27 -3.56 -4.39 23.18
N ALA A 28 -3.19 -4.87 21.98
CA ALA A 28 -3.67 -6.13 21.39
C ALA A 28 -2.57 -7.20 21.30
N GLY A 29 -1.56 -7.13 22.19
CA GLY A 29 -0.47 -8.11 22.24
C GLY A 29 0.36 -8.15 20.95
N PHE A 30 0.53 -7.01 20.29
CA PHE A 30 1.29 -6.86 19.03
C PHE A 30 0.73 -7.68 17.84
N ARG A 31 -0.55 -8.03 17.88
CA ARG A 31 -1.25 -8.78 16.82
C ARG A 31 -2.25 -7.85 16.12
N GLY A 32 -1.78 -7.12 15.14
CA GLY A 32 -2.57 -6.18 14.37
C GLY A 32 -2.86 -6.63 12.93
N GLY A 33 -3.24 -5.67 12.10
CA GLY A 33 -3.49 -5.86 10.68
C GLY A 33 -2.19 -5.84 9.84
N LYS A 34 -2.36 -5.65 8.52
CA LYS A 34 -1.24 -5.61 7.57
C LYS A 34 -0.81 -4.19 7.18
N GLY A 35 -1.47 -3.17 7.73
CA GLY A 35 -1.13 -1.77 7.53
C GLY A 35 -1.60 -1.17 6.19
N VAL A 36 -2.26 -1.93 5.31
CA VAL A 36 -2.64 -1.47 3.96
C VAL A 36 -3.60 -0.28 4.01
N ALA A 37 -4.71 -0.39 4.72
CA ALA A 37 -5.72 0.68 4.79
C ALA A 37 -5.15 1.93 5.46
N THR A 38 -4.38 1.76 6.54
CA THR A 38 -3.71 2.87 7.24
C THR A 38 -2.66 3.54 6.35
N GLY A 39 -1.84 2.75 5.66
CA GLY A 39 -0.87 3.25 4.69
C GLY A 39 -1.53 3.99 3.53
N ALA A 40 -2.61 3.43 2.98
CA ALA A 40 -3.39 4.07 1.91
C ALA A 40 -3.95 5.42 2.36
N GLY A 41 -4.56 5.50 3.56
CA GLY A 41 -5.05 6.75 4.11
C GLY A 41 -3.95 7.80 4.29
N ALA A 42 -2.79 7.39 4.78
CA ALA A 42 -1.64 8.29 4.92
C ALA A 42 -1.13 8.80 3.55
N ILE A 43 -1.02 7.92 2.55
CA ILE A 43 -0.56 8.29 1.21
C ILE A 43 -1.56 9.20 0.48
N ILE A 44 -2.86 9.02 0.64
CA ILE A 44 -3.88 9.94 0.10
C ILE A 44 -3.63 11.37 0.59
N LEU A 45 -3.25 11.56 1.86
CA LEU A 45 -2.98 12.88 2.44
C LEU A 45 -1.60 13.45 2.04
N ILE A 46 -0.61 12.58 1.80
CA ILE A 46 0.77 13.00 1.53
C ILE A 46 1.02 13.15 0.02
N ALA A 47 0.53 12.21 -0.79
CA ALA A 47 0.80 12.11 -2.22
C ALA A 47 -0.45 11.58 -2.98
N PRO A 48 -1.52 12.39 -3.09
CA PRO A 48 -2.81 11.93 -3.62
C PRO A 48 -2.74 11.36 -5.04
N GLY A 49 -1.92 11.94 -5.91
CA GLY A 49 -1.73 11.40 -7.26
C GLY A 49 -1.08 10.02 -7.26
N ALA A 50 -0.03 9.81 -6.46
CA ALA A 50 0.58 8.49 -6.32
C ALA A 50 -0.38 7.47 -5.67
N ALA A 51 -1.22 7.91 -4.73
CA ALA A 51 -2.28 7.11 -4.15
C ALA A 51 -3.30 6.66 -5.21
N LEU A 52 -3.66 7.54 -6.13
CA LEU A 52 -4.58 7.22 -7.23
C LEU A 52 -4.02 6.11 -8.12
N PHE A 53 -2.76 6.20 -8.57
CA PHE A 53 -2.14 5.15 -9.38
C PHE A 53 -2.05 3.82 -8.63
N SER A 54 -1.71 3.85 -7.34
CA SER A 54 -1.71 2.66 -6.48
C SER A 54 -3.11 2.04 -6.37
N ALA A 55 -4.14 2.86 -6.18
CA ALA A 55 -5.53 2.41 -6.10
C ALA A 55 -6.01 1.81 -7.43
N LEU A 56 -5.66 2.40 -8.57
CA LEU A 56 -5.96 1.84 -9.90
C LEU A 56 -5.30 0.47 -10.09
N GLY A 57 -4.05 0.31 -9.68
CA GLY A 57 -3.37 -0.99 -9.70
C GLY A 57 -4.05 -2.03 -8.80
N PHE A 58 -4.46 -1.62 -7.60
CA PHE A 58 -5.24 -2.45 -6.69
C PHE A 58 -6.53 -2.95 -7.35
N VAL A 59 -7.35 -2.02 -7.87
CA VAL A 59 -8.65 -2.32 -8.50
C VAL A 59 -8.47 -3.21 -9.72
N LEU A 60 -7.46 -2.95 -10.55
CA LEU A 60 -7.17 -3.76 -11.73
C LEU A 60 -6.85 -5.20 -11.36
N VAL A 61 -5.90 -5.42 -10.45
CA VAL A 61 -5.50 -6.78 -10.04
C VAL A 61 -6.63 -7.48 -9.30
N LEU A 62 -7.36 -6.78 -8.43
CA LEU A 62 -8.52 -7.33 -7.75
C LEU A 62 -9.61 -7.75 -8.76
N GLY A 63 -9.92 -6.89 -9.73
CA GLY A 63 -10.92 -7.17 -10.76
C GLY A 63 -10.56 -8.32 -11.69
N LEU A 64 -9.27 -8.55 -11.93
CA LEU A 64 -8.78 -9.66 -12.75
C LEU A 64 -8.70 -10.98 -11.98
N THR A 65 -8.28 -10.95 -10.72
CA THR A 65 -7.94 -12.15 -9.93
C THR A 65 -8.96 -12.49 -8.86
N GLY A 66 -9.64 -11.49 -8.31
CA GLY A 66 -10.45 -11.64 -7.10
C GLY A 66 -9.64 -11.74 -5.82
N ILE A 67 -8.30 -11.59 -5.87
CA ILE A 67 -7.37 -11.78 -4.76
C ILE A 67 -7.01 -10.43 -4.15
N VAL A 68 -7.55 -10.13 -2.97
CA VAL A 68 -7.32 -8.85 -2.28
C VAL A 68 -5.85 -8.64 -1.94
N SER A 69 -5.16 -9.67 -1.46
CA SER A 69 -3.73 -9.57 -1.11
C SER A 69 -2.83 -9.30 -2.31
N ALA A 70 -3.16 -9.86 -3.49
CA ALA A 70 -2.44 -9.56 -4.72
C ALA A 70 -2.63 -8.10 -5.14
N GLY A 71 -3.86 -7.58 -5.04
CA GLY A 71 -4.13 -6.15 -5.27
C GLY A 71 -3.36 -5.25 -4.32
N SER A 72 -3.34 -5.58 -3.01
CA SER A 72 -2.63 -4.81 -1.99
C SER A 72 -1.12 -4.75 -2.24
N ILE A 73 -0.51 -5.88 -2.58
CA ILE A 73 0.91 -5.97 -2.90
C ILE A 73 1.22 -5.15 -4.16
N THR A 74 0.41 -5.28 -5.20
CA THR A 74 0.57 -4.51 -6.44
C THR A 74 0.47 -3.01 -6.18
N ALA A 75 -0.53 -2.56 -5.42
CA ALA A 75 -0.67 -1.16 -5.04
C ALA A 75 0.56 -0.63 -4.30
N ALA A 76 1.09 -1.42 -3.36
CA ALA A 76 2.28 -1.06 -2.61
C ALA A 76 3.53 -0.94 -3.50
N LEU A 77 3.69 -1.82 -4.49
CA LEU A 77 4.83 -1.79 -5.43
C LEU A 77 4.71 -0.65 -6.46
N ILE A 78 3.51 -0.27 -6.87
CA ILE A 78 3.27 0.87 -7.75
C ILE A 78 3.62 2.19 -7.05
N LEU A 79 3.41 2.30 -5.75
CA LEU A 79 3.57 3.54 -5.00
C LEU A 79 4.94 4.22 -5.19
N PRO A 80 6.09 3.57 -4.94
CA PRO A 80 7.39 4.21 -5.13
C PRO A 80 7.66 4.58 -6.59
N VAL A 81 7.16 3.80 -7.55
CA VAL A 81 7.28 4.09 -8.98
C VAL A 81 6.48 5.36 -9.31
N ALA A 82 5.24 5.46 -8.86
CA ALA A 82 4.40 6.63 -9.07
C ALA A 82 5.00 7.89 -8.43
N VAL A 83 5.58 7.78 -7.24
CA VAL A 83 6.30 8.89 -6.58
C VAL A 83 7.52 9.30 -7.41
N ALA A 84 8.34 8.35 -7.87
CA ALA A 84 9.53 8.62 -8.66
C ALA A 84 9.21 9.29 -10.01
N LEU A 85 8.07 8.96 -10.61
CA LEU A 85 7.58 9.59 -11.85
C LEU A 85 6.88 10.94 -11.62
N GLY A 86 6.92 11.50 -10.40
CA GLY A 86 6.35 12.80 -10.09
C GLY A 86 4.83 12.82 -9.89
N ALA A 87 4.17 11.66 -9.85
CA ALA A 87 2.72 11.57 -9.63
C ALA A 87 2.27 12.03 -8.23
N ALA A 88 3.20 12.38 -7.35
CA ALA A 88 2.89 12.93 -6.03
C ALA A 88 2.29 14.35 -6.08
N GLY A 89 2.28 15.02 -7.26
CA GLY A 89 1.79 16.39 -7.42
C GLY A 89 2.72 17.47 -6.83
N ARG A 90 3.97 17.13 -6.59
CA ARG A 90 5.04 17.99 -6.06
C ARG A 90 6.40 17.47 -6.50
N PRO A 91 7.48 18.28 -6.42
CA PRO A 91 8.83 17.78 -6.69
C PRO A 91 9.15 16.52 -5.91
N VAL A 92 9.83 15.57 -6.57
CA VAL A 92 10.22 14.29 -5.94
C VAL A 92 11.17 14.58 -4.78
N SER A 93 10.71 14.29 -3.58
CA SER A 93 11.50 14.39 -2.36
C SER A 93 12.13 13.03 -2.06
N ALA A 94 13.43 13.01 -1.76
CA ALA A 94 14.12 11.77 -1.34
C ALA A 94 13.46 11.15 -0.10
N TRP A 95 12.94 11.96 0.81
CA TRP A 95 12.22 11.51 2.00
C TRP A 95 10.90 10.82 1.66
N LEU A 96 10.14 11.38 0.72
CA LEU A 96 8.89 10.79 0.27
C LEU A 96 9.12 9.49 -0.50
N LEU A 97 10.13 9.47 -1.37
CA LEU A 97 10.52 8.25 -2.10
C LEU A 97 11.01 7.15 -1.14
N GLY A 98 11.86 7.51 -0.18
CA GLY A 98 12.32 6.58 0.86
C GLY A 98 11.16 6.00 1.67
N PHE A 99 10.18 6.84 2.06
CA PHE A 99 8.98 6.39 2.75
C PHE A 99 8.12 5.46 1.87
N ALA A 100 7.94 5.78 0.60
CA ALA A 100 7.19 4.95 -0.34
C ALA A 100 7.84 3.56 -0.54
N ILE A 101 9.17 3.52 -0.65
CA ILE A 101 9.95 2.26 -0.73
C ILE A 101 9.79 1.46 0.57
N PHE A 102 9.96 2.12 1.72
CA PHE A 102 9.77 1.47 3.02
C PHE A 102 8.37 0.87 3.13
N LEU A 103 7.33 1.63 2.80
CA LEU A 103 5.94 1.18 2.88
C LEU A 103 5.68 -0.02 1.94
N ALA A 104 6.23 0.00 0.73
CA ALA A 104 6.13 -1.11 -0.22
C ALA A 104 6.77 -2.39 0.35
N LEU A 105 8.00 -2.30 0.83
CA LEU A 105 8.71 -3.44 1.44
C LEU A 105 8.00 -3.95 2.70
N PHE A 106 7.48 -3.04 3.51
CA PHE A 106 6.75 -3.38 4.73
C PHE A 106 5.42 -4.09 4.43
N VAL A 107 4.67 -3.63 3.42
CA VAL A 107 3.46 -4.32 2.96
C VAL A 107 3.77 -5.70 2.40
N VAL A 108 4.81 -5.85 1.59
CA VAL A 108 5.27 -7.17 1.09
C VAL A 108 5.62 -8.08 2.27
N TYR A 109 6.34 -7.58 3.25
CA TYR A 109 6.69 -8.34 4.46
C TYR A 109 5.46 -8.79 5.25
N THR A 110 4.49 -7.90 5.49
CA THR A 110 3.25 -8.25 6.21
C THR A 110 2.37 -9.22 5.42
N HIS A 111 2.56 -9.32 4.11
CA HIS A 111 1.86 -10.24 3.21
C HIS A 111 2.65 -11.52 2.88
N ARG A 112 3.79 -11.80 3.53
CA ARG A 112 4.63 -12.98 3.21
C ARG A 112 3.88 -14.31 3.25
N ALA A 113 2.94 -14.49 4.17
CA ALA A 113 2.09 -15.69 4.22
C ALA A 113 1.10 -15.75 3.05
N ASN A 114 0.58 -14.60 2.62
CA ASN A 114 -0.28 -14.52 1.44
C ASN A 114 0.50 -14.85 0.17
N LEU A 115 1.73 -14.31 0.02
CA LEU A 115 2.61 -14.63 -1.11
C LEU A 115 2.87 -16.14 -1.21
N GLY A 116 3.13 -16.80 -0.08
CA GLY A 116 3.28 -18.24 -0.04
C GLY A 116 2.02 -18.99 -0.52
N ARG A 117 0.82 -18.54 -0.11
CA ARG A 117 -0.45 -19.14 -0.58
C ARG A 117 -0.73 -18.81 -2.05
N ILE A 118 -0.41 -17.61 -2.52
CA ILE A 118 -0.53 -17.24 -3.95
C ILE A 118 0.35 -18.16 -4.80
N ALA A 119 1.60 -18.37 -4.40
CA ALA A 119 2.54 -19.22 -5.12
C ALA A 119 2.07 -20.69 -5.22
N ARG A 120 1.34 -21.18 -4.20
CA ARG A 120 0.75 -22.53 -4.22
C ARG A 120 -0.67 -22.61 -4.79
N GLY A 121 -1.24 -21.46 -5.24
CA GLY A 121 -2.62 -21.42 -5.73
C GLY A 121 -3.68 -21.56 -4.64
N GLU A 122 -3.33 -21.38 -3.37
CA GLU A 122 -4.18 -21.59 -2.20
C GLU A 122 -4.76 -20.28 -1.62
N GLU A 123 -4.41 -19.13 -2.18
CA GLU A 123 -4.89 -17.85 -1.67
C GLU A 123 -6.35 -17.64 -2.02
N LYS A 124 -7.12 -17.14 -1.05
CA LYS A 124 -8.56 -16.93 -1.20
C LYS A 124 -8.86 -15.90 -2.28
N ALA A 125 -9.57 -16.33 -3.32
CA ALA A 125 -10.13 -15.48 -4.35
C ALA A 125 -11.63 -15.29 -4.11
N PHE A 126 -12.09 -14.04 -4.24
CA PHE A 126 -13.50 -13.67 -4.13
C PHE A 126 -14.09 -13.54 -5.54
N GLU A 127 -14.81 -14.54 -6.01
CA GLU A 127 -15.41 -14.55 -7.36
C GLU A 127 -16.30 -13.32 -7.63
N LYS A 128 -16.99 -12.79 -6.62
CA LYS A 128 -17.82 -11.59 -6.72
C LYS A 128 -16.99 -10.33 -7.03
N LEU A 129 -15.71 -10.30 -6.68
CA LEU A 129 -14.80 -9.16 -6.91
C LEU A 129 -14.03 -9.30 -8.24
N ARG A 130 -14.25 -10.36 -8.97
CA ARG A 130 -13.60 -10.69 -10.23
C ARG A 130 -14.39 -10.16 -11.42
N PHE A 131 -14.58 -8.85 -11.48
CA PHE A 131 -15.50 -8.19 -12.43
C PHE A 131 -14.90 -7.94 -13.84
N LEU A 132 -13.56 -8.00 -14.00
CA LEU A 132 -12.91 -7.75 -15.29
C LEU A 132 -12.72 -9.02 -16.13
N ARG A 133 -12.83 -10.21 -15.57
CA ARG A 133 -12.56 -11.47 -16.28
C ARG A 133 -13.80 -12.28 -16.67
N GLY A 134 -15.00 -11.77 -16.47
CA GLY A 134 -16.23 -12.50 -16.71
C GLY A 134 -16.45 -13.66 -15.73
N ARG A 135 -17.69 -13.92 -15.35
CA ARG A 135 -18.06 -15.11 -14.58
C ARG A 135 -17.88 -16.34 -15.48
N ARG A 136 -17.01 -17.26 -15.12
CA ARG A 136 -17.10 -18.61 -15.66
C ARG A 136 -18.45 -19.19 -15.21
N LYS A 137 -19.34 -19.46 -16.17
CA LYS A 137 -20.56 -20.22 -15.94
C LYS A 137 -20.20 -21.64 -15.56
#